data_600bbb6541f2282010c3d3e57a0eb865
#
_entry.id   600bbb6541f2282010c3d3e57a0eb865
#
_cell.length_a   1.000
_cell.length_b   1.000
_cell.length_c   1.000
_cell.angle_alpha   90.00
_cell.angle_beta   90.00
_cell.angle_gamma   90.00
#
_symmetry.space_group_name_H-M   'P 1'
#
loop_
_entity.id
_entity.type
_entity.pdbx_description
1 polymer ?
#
loop_
_entity_poly.entity_id
_entity_poly.type
_entity_poly.pdbx_seq_one_letter_code
_entity_poly.pdbx_strand_id
1 'polypeptide(L)'
;HEQGYFWISTPIITASDTEGAGELFRVSTLDMMNIPKTDKGDVDYSEDFFGREAYLTVSGQLNGETYACAMSKIYTFGPTFRAENSNTSRHLAEFWMIEPEVAFADLSDIAQLSEDMLKYVCKAVLEERADDMAFFAQRINKDAISRLEKLISSDFVRMDYTDAISILENCGKDFEFPVSWGIDLSS
;
A
#
# COMPACT_ATOMS: atom_id res chain seq x y z
N HIS A 1 5.69 -17.28 -2.18
CA HIS A 1 5.48 -18.70 -2.53
C HIS A 1 5.99 -19.64 -1.43
N GLU A 2 7.21 -19.47 -0.93
CA GLU A 2 7.82 -20.34 0.08
C GLU A 2 7.00 -20.47 1.37
N GLN A 3 6.25 -19.42 1.71
CA GLN A 3 5.34 -19.40 2.87
C GLN A 3 3.92 -19.89 2.56
N GLY A 4 3.70 -20.49 1.38
CA GLY A 4 2.41 -21.05 0.97
C GLY A 4 1.41 -20.04 0.41
N TYR A 5 1.86 -18.86 0.02
CA TYR A 5 1.02 -17.84 -0.63
C TYR A 5 1.01 -18.01 -2.15
N PHE A 6 -0.14 -17.82 -2.76
CA PHE A 6 -0.28 -17.77 -4.22
C PHE A 6 -0.20 -16.33 -4.70
N TRP A 7 0.64 -16.08 -5.70
CA TRP A 7 0.64 -14.80 -6.39
C TRP A 7 -0.56 -14.70 -7.34
N ILE A 8 -1.30 -13.62 -7.24
CA ILE A 8 -2.47 -13.34 -8.08
C ILE A 8 -2.23 -12.05 -8.86
N SER A 9 -2.38 -12.11 -10.18
CA SER A 9 -2.36 -10.95 -11.07
C SER A 9 -3.79 -10.42 -11.21
N THR A 10 -4.08 -9.32 -10.52
CA THR A 10 -5.40 -8.68 -10.54
C THR A 10 -5.51 -7.64 -11.66
N PRO A 11 -6.72 -7.33 -12.16
CA PRO A 11 -6.92 -6.28 -13.16
C PRO A 11 -6.45 -4.91 -12.66
N ILE A 12 -5.84 -4.13 -13.55
CA ILE A 12 -5.41 -2.75 -13.29
C ILE A 12 -6.55 -1.76 -13.51
N ILE A 13 -7.44 -2.02 -14.48
CA ILE A 13 -8.60 -1.18 -14.75
C ILE A 13 -9.77 -1.68 -13.91
N THR A 14 -10.41 -0.78 -13.21
CA THR A 14 -11.53 -1.07 -12.30
C THR A 14 -12.64 -0.03 -12.45
N ALA A 15 -13.87 -0.43 -12.16
CA ALA A 15 -15.01 0.49 -12.02
C ALA A 15 -15.35 0.75 -10.54
N SER A 16 -14.55 0.26 -9.62
CA SER A 16 -14.80 0.36 -8.17
C SER A 16 -13.58 0.91 -7.45
N ASP A 17 -13.84 1.72 -6.45
CA ASP A 17 -12.82 2.16 -5.50
C ASP A 17 -12.52 1.06 -4.47
N THR A 18 -11.32 1.05 -3.94
CA THR A 18 -10.88 0.15 -2.87
C THR A 18 -10.83 0.93 -1.57
N GLU A 19 -11.88 0.83 -0.76
CA GLU A 19 -11.99 1.42 0.60
C GLU A 19 -11.68 2.92 0.68
N GLY A 20 -11.86 3.69 -0.40
CA GLY A 20 -11.49 5.10 -0.43
C GLY A 20 -9.97 5.35 -0.32
N ALA A 21 -9.16 4.39 -0.72
CA ALA A 21 -7.71 4.36 -0.49
C ALA A 21 -6.90 5.36 -1.33
N GLY A 22 -7.51 6.37 -1.90
CA GLY A 22 -6.82 7.44 -2.63
C GLY A 22 -7.63 8.02 -3.78
N GLU A 23 -7.13 9.10 -4.37
CA GLU A 23 -7.71 9.68 -5.58
C GLU A 23 -7.41 8.79 -6.79
N LEU A 24 -8.43 8.60 -7.64
CA LEU A 24 -8.39 7.69 -8.77
C LEU A 24 -8.01 8.41 -10.07
N PHE A 25 -7.09 7.84 -10.84
CA PHE A 25 -6.90 8.22 -12.23
C PHE A 25 -8.02 7.64 -13.09
N ARG A 26 -8.74 8.50 -13.79
CA ARG A 26 -9.80 8.08 -14.70
C ARG A 26 -9.22 7.51 -16.00
N VAL A 27 -9.80 6.39 -16.45
CA VAL A 27 -9.53 5.77 -17.76
C VAL A 27 -10.77 5.93 -18.61
N SER A 28 -10.63 6.54 -19.79
CA SER A 28 -11.74 6.79 -20.71
C SER A 28 -11.25 6.75 -22.16
N THR A 29 -12.12 6.30 -23.06
CA THR A 29 -11.91 6.35 -24.50
C THR A 29 -12.72 7.49 -25.17
N LEU A 30 -13.42 8.32 -24.38
CA LEU A 30 -14.14 9.46 -24.88
C LEU A 30 -13.20 10.52 -25.44
N ASP A 31 -13.62 11.16 -26.54
CA ASP A 31 -12.88 12.31 -27.08
C ASP A 31 -12.98 13.50 -26.11
N MET A 32 -11.86 13.87 -25.50
CA MET A 32 -11.78 14.99 -24.56
C MET A 32 -12.16 16.34 -25.16
N MET A 33 -12.10 16.49 -26.50
CA MET A 33 -12.49 17.72 -27.20
C MET A 33 -14.00 17.77 -27.53
N ASN A 34 -14.67 16.59 -27.53
CA ASN A 34 -16.09 16.45 -27.86
C ASN A 34 -16.74 15.45 -26.91
N ILE A 35 -16.70 15.76 -25.60
CA ILE A 35 -17.25 14.89 -24.57
C ILE A 35 -18.77 14.80 -24.72
N PRO A 36 -19.35 13.59 -24.92
CA PRO A 36 -20.80 13.41 -24.95
C PRO A 36 -21.42 13.74 -23.60
N LYS A 37 -22.63 14.31 -23.63
CA LYS A 37 -23.33 14.76 -22.43
C LYS A 37 -24.74 14.18 -22.38
N THR A 38 -25.18 13.87 -21.17
CA THR A 38 -26.56 13.54 -20.86
C THR A 38 -27.47 14.77 -20.98
N ASP A 39 -28.76 14.57 -20.98
CA ASP A 39 -29.76 15.65 -20.97
C ASP A 39 -29.60 16.61 -19.76
N LYS A 40 -28.95 16.14 -18.68
CA LYS A 40 -28.66 16.94 -17.48
C LYS A 40 -27.35 17.71 -17.57
N GLY A 41 -26.56 17.51 -18.62
CA GLY A 41 -25.28 18.17 -18.84
C GLY A 41 -24.06 17.45 -18.23
N ASP A 42 -24.27 16.30 -17.58
CA ASP A 42 -23.20 15.43 -17.07
C ASP A 42 -22.52 14.68 -18.22
N VAL A 43 -21.32 14.15 -18.01
CA VAL A 43 -20.64 13.29 -18.99
C VAL A 43 -21.46 12.03 -19.20
N ASP A 44 -21.72 11.68 -20.47
CA ASP A 44 -22.41 10.45 -20.83
C ASP A 44 -21.40 9.30 -21.01
N TYR A 45 -21.17 8.57 -19.96
CA TYR A 45 -20.29 7.40 -19.97
C TYR A 45 -20.86 6.18 -20.67
N SER A 46 -22.17 6.19 -21.08
CA SER A 46 -22.71 5.09 -21.88
C SER A 46 -22.07 5.00 -23.26
N GLU A 47 -21.50 6.10 -23.75
CA GLU A 47 -20.74 6.18 -25.01
C GLU A 47 -19.26 5.78 -24.85
N ASP A 48 -18.77 5.55 -23.63
CA ASP A 48 -17.41 5.08 -23.36
C ASP A 48 -17.29 3.57 -23.65
N PHE A 49 -16.06 3.10 -23.91
CA PHE A 49 -15.75 1.68 -24.09
C PHE A 49 -16.28 0.81 -22.93
N PHE A 50 -16.16 1.28 -21.71
CA PHE A 50 -16.60 0.55 -20.51
C PHE A 50 -18.10 0.73 -20.20
N GLY A 51 -18.80 1.64 -20.87
CA GLY A 51 -20.21 1.97 -20.61
C GLY A 51 -20.47 2.57 -19.23
N ARG A 52 -19.41 2.93 -18.50
CA ARG A 52 -19.41 3.52 -17.14
C ARG A 52 -18.08 4.16 -16.84
N GLU A 53 -18.00 4.85 -15.73
CA GLU A 53 -16.72 5.34 -15.22
C GLU A 53 -15.77 4.17 -14.93
N ALA A 54 -14.52 4.32 -15.37
CA ALA A 54 -13.44 3.36 -15.12
C ALA A 54 -12.18 4.11 -14.67
N TYR A 55 -11.34 3.43 -13.91
CA TYR A 55 -10.19 4.00 -13.24
C TYR A 55 -9.01 3.04 -13.26
N LEU A 56 -7.81 3.58 -13.02
CA LEU A 56 -6.65 2.77 -12.63
C LEU A 56 -6.77 2.39 -11.15
N THR A 57 -6.50 1.15 -10.82
CA THR A 57 -6.63 0.64 -9.45
C THR A 57 -5.65 1.29 -8.49
N VAL A 58 -6.07 1.54 -7.27
CA VAL A 58 -5.21 2.00 -6.16
C VAL A 58 -4.63 0.84 -5.35
N SER A 59 -5.13 -0.40 -5.55
CA SER A 59 -4.72 -1.62 -4.84
C SER A 59 -5.22 -2.85 -5.57
N GLY A 60 -4.49 -3.95 -5.45
CA GLY A 60 -4.92 -5.28 -5.89
C GLY A 60 -5.93 -5.94 -4.95
N GLN A 61 -6.16 -5.39 -3.76
CA GLN A 61 -6.96 -5.95 -2.67
C GLN A 61 -8.37 -6.34 -3.12
N LEU A 62 -9.11 -5.45 -3.77
CA LEU A 62 -10.53 -5.65 -4.10
C LEU A 62 -10.80 -6.96 -4.86
N ASN A 63 -9.98 -7.23 -5.88
CA ASN A 63 -10.05 -8.50 -6.60
C ASN A 63 -9.34 -9.62 -5.85
N GLY A 64 -8.26 -9.29 -5.12
CA GLY A 64 -7.47 -10.23 -4.32
C GLY A 64 -8.31 -10.95 -3.27
N GLU A 65 -9.18 -10.26 -2.55
CA GLU A 65 -10.08 -10.83 -1.53
C GLU A 65 -10.99 -11.93 -2.09
N THR A 66 -11.45 -11.78 -3.34
CA THR A 66 -12.25 -12.81 -4.02
C THR A 66 -11.45 -14.11 -4.18
N TYR A 67 -10.17 -14.00 -4.52
CA TYR A 67 -9.27 -15.16 -4.62
C TYR A 67 -8.89 -15.69 -3.24
N ALA A 68 -8.70 -14.84 -2.23
CA ALA A 68 -8.42 -15.26 -0.87
C ALA A 68 -9.55 -16.12 -0.29
N CYS A 69 -10.82 -15.81 -0.61
CA CYS A 69 -11.96 -16.66 -0.23
C CYS A 69 -11.88 -18.09 -0.77
N ALA A 70 -11.24 -18.28 -1.93
CA ALA A 70 -11.11 -19.61 -2.56
C ALA A 70 -9.78 -20.30 -2.22
N MET A 71 -8.69 -19.53 -2.05
CA MET A 71 -7.32 -20.03 -1.97
C MET A 71 -6.68 -19.82 -0.59
N SER A 72 -7.36 -19.15 0.33
CA SER A 72 -7.01 -18.84 1.71
C SER A 72 -5.86 -17.84 1.86
N LYS A 73 -4.73 -18.04 1.20
CA LYS A 73 -3.52 -17.19 1.31
C LYS A 73 -3.06 -16.79 -0.08
N ILE A 74 -3.23 -15.53 -0.40
CA ILE A 74 -2.77 -14.96 -1.67
C ILE A 74 -1.93 -13.71 -1.42
N TYR A 75 -1.23 -13.25 -2.42
CA TYR A 75 -0.70 -11.90 -2.46
C TYR A 75 -0.80 -11.34 -3.88
N THR A 76 -1.01 -10.03 -3.96
CA THR A 76 -0.81 -9.29 -5.20
C THR A 76 0.58 -8.64 -5.18
N PHE A 77 1.20 -8.53 -6.33
CA PHE A 77 2.41 -7.76 -6.56
C PHE A 77 2.34 -7.19 -7.97
N GLY A 78 2.01 -5.93 -8.06
CA GLY A 78 1.76 -5.26 -9.32
C GLY A 78 1.64 -3.74 -9.18
N PRO A 79 1.49 -3.04 -10.31
CA PRO A 79 1.39 -1.59 -10.31
C PRO A 79 0.05 -1.13 -9.71
N THR A 80 0.13 -0.07 -8.91
CA THR A 80 -1.00 0.65 -8.33
C THR A 80 -0.85 2.14 -8.60
N PHE A 81 -1.96 2.86 -8.61
CA PHE A 81 -2.01 4.24 -9.08
C PHE A 81 -2.81 5.10 -8.11
N ARG A 82 -2.26 6.23 -7.70
CA ARG A 82 -2.95 7.20 -6.85
C ARG A 82 -2.75 8.61 -7.39
N ALA A 83 -3.86 9.31 -7.64
CA ALA A 83 -3.87 10.65 -8.23
C ALA A 83 -3.71 11.75 -7.16
N GLU A 84 -3.21 11.41 -5.99
CA GLU A 84 -3.02 12.34 -4.89
C GLU A 84 -2.02 13.44 -5.25
N ASN A 85 -2.45 14.68 -5.13
CA ASN A 85 -1.58 15.84 -5.35
C ASN A 85 -0.71 16.11 -4.11
N SER A 86 0.26 15.24 -3.86
CA SER A 86 1.18 15.33 -2.73
C SER A 86 2.62 15.42 -3.21
N ASN A 87 3.33 16.47 -2.80
CA ASN A 87 4.72 16.73 -3.16
C ASN A 87 5.70 16.28 -2.07
N THR A 88 5.51 15.08 -1.53
CA THR A 88 6.45 14.52 -0.56
C THR A 88 7.40 13.52 -1.23
N SER A 89 8.53 13.24 -0.60
CA SER A 89 9.51 12.26 -1.09
C SER A 89 9.00 10.80 -1.06
N ARG A 90 7.79 10.57 -0.52
CA ARG A 90 7.20 9.24 -0.33
C ARG A 90 5.95 8.99 -1.17
N HIS A 91 5.49 9.98 -1.97
CA HIS A 91 4.32 9.84 -2.82
C HIS A 91 4.73 9.75 -4.29
N LEU A 92 4.31 8.67 -4.92
CA LEU A 92 4.43 8.44 -6.36
C LEU A 92 3.03 8.20 -6.93
N ALA A 93 2.81 8.65 -8.16
CA ALA A 93 1.54 8.42 -8.86
C ALA A 93 1.37 6.96 -9.31
N GLU A 94 2.47 6.26 -9.53
CA GLU A 94 2.53 4.83 -9.86
C GLU A 94 3.61 4.17 -9.01
N PHE A 95 3.27 3.07 -8.38
CA PHE A 95 4.20 2.27 -7.57
C PHE A 95 3.70 0.83 -7.46
N TRP A 96 4.57 -0.07 -7.03
CA TRP A 96 4.25 -1.48 -6.81
C TRP A 96 4.10 -1.76 -5.33
N MET A 97 3.07 -2.52 -4.98
CA MET A 97 2.85 -2.98 -3.61
C MET A 97 2.89 -4.51 -3.53
N ILE A 98 3.39 -5.02 -2.42
CA ILE A 98 3.20 -6.41 -2.00
C ILE A 98 2.02 -6.42 -1.03
N GLU A 99 0.91 -7.02 -1.43
CA GLU A 99 -0.35 -6.96 -0.71
C GLU A 99 -0.83 -8.39 -0.40
N PRO A 100 -0.44 -8.98 0.74
CA PRO A 100 -0.95 -10.28 1.14
C PRO A 100 -2.39 -10.17 1.66
N GLU A 101 -3.24 -11.11 1.22
CA GLU A 101 -4.61 -11.28 1.68
C GLU A 101 -4.80 -12.67 2.25
N VAL A 102 -5.28 -12.76 3.49
CA VAL A 102 -5.42 -14.01 4.23
C VAL A 102 -6.84 -14.16 4.74
N ALA A 103 -7.56 -15.15 4.21
CA ALA A 103 -8.90 -15.46 4.67
C ALA A 103 -8.86 -16.04 6.10
N PHE A 104 -9.85 -15.66 6.91
CA PHE A 104 -10.05 -16.15 8.29
C PHE A 104 -8.95 -15.75 9.29
N ALA A 105 -8.07 -14.82 8.94
CA ALA A 105 -7.06 -14.26 9.83
C ALA A 105 -7.66 -13.17 10.73
N ASP A 106 -7.19 -13.08 11.95
CA ASP A 106 -7.49 -11.98 12.86
C ASP A 106 -6.34 -10.94 12.89
N LEU A 107 -6.50 -9.90 13.69
CA LEU A 107 -5.51 -8.83 13.84
C LEU A 107 -4.15 -9.36 14.32
N SER A 108 -4.14 -10.37 15.19
CA SER A 108 -2.91 -10.97 15.70
C SER A 108 -2.15 -11.71 14.59
N ASP A 109 -2.89 -12.42 13.73
CA ASP A 109 -2.33 -13.14 12.58
C ASP A 109 -1.71 -12.16 11.58
N ILE A 110 -2.41 -11.05 11.29
CA ILE A 110 -1.91 -10.02 10.36
C ILE A 110 -0.69 -9.29 10.93
N ALA A 111 -0.67 -9.00 12.23
CA ALA A 111 0.49 -8.40 12.88
C ALA A 111 1.71 -9.35 12.82
N GLN A 112 1.51 -10.65 13.01
CA GLN A 112 2.58 -11.64 12.86
C GLN A 112 3.06 -11.76 11.41
N LEU A 113 2.14 -11.80 10.45
CA LEU A 113 2.48 -11.82 9.02
C LEU A 113 3.32 -10.59 8.63
N SER A 114 2.95 -9.42 9.13
CA SER A 114 3.67 -8.16 8.85
C SER A 114 5.10 -8.21 9.39
N GLU A 115 5.28 -8.71 10.61
CA GLU A 115 6.62 -8.91 11.21
C GLU A 115 7.45 -9.89 10.39
N ASP A 116 6.90 -11.06 10.08
CA ASP A 116 7.59 -12.12 9.34
C ASP A 116 7.98 -11.66 7.93
N MET A 117 7.08 -10.96 7.24
CA MET A 117 7.33 -10.41 5.90
C MET A 117 8.45 -9.37 5.91
N LEU A 118 8.43 -8.42 6.85
CA LEU A 118 9.47 -7.40 6.96
C LEU A 118 10.83 -8.03 7.27
N LYS A 119 10.90 -8.96 8.22
CA LYS A 119 12.14 -9.67 8.55
C LYS A 119 12.66 -10.48 7.38
N TYR A 120 11.77 -11.19 6.67
CA TYR A 120 12.13 -11.98 5.49
C TYR A 120 12.72 -11.11 4.38
N VAL A 121 12.03 -10.02 4.00
CA VAL A 121 12.49 -9.12 2.95
C VAL A 121 13.81 -8.45 3.31
N CYS A 122 13.94 -7.94 4.53
CA CYS A 122 15.17 -7.30 5.00
C CYS A 122 16.36 -8.27 5.02
N LYS A 123 16.12 -9.52 5.42
CA LYS A 123 17.13 -10.59 5.39
C LYS A 123 17.56 -10.90 3.96
N ALA A 124 16.61 -11.11 3.05
CA ALA A 124 16.90 -11.36 1.63
C ALA A 124 17.71 -10.24 1.00
N VAL A 125 17.39 -8.97 1.29
CA VAL A 125 18.15 -7.81 0.80
C VAL A 125 19.59 -7.83 1.30
N LEU A 126 19.84 -8.13 2.58
CA LEU A 126 21.19 -8.20 3.12
C LEU A 126 22.01 -9.36 2.55
N GLU A 127 21.38 -10.52 2.33
CA GLU A 127 22.05 -11.74 1.86
C GLU A 127 22.26 -11.75 0.33
N GLU A 128 21.25 -11.30 -0.44
CA GLU A 128 21.25 -11.43 -1.90
C GLU A 128 21.69 -10.15 -2.64
N ARG A 129 21.72 -9.01 -1.94
CA ARG A 129 22.04 -7.69 -2.49
C ARG A 129 23.15 -6.98 -1.70
N ALA A 130 24.14 -7.73 -1.23
CA ALA A 130 25.21 -7.21 -0.39
C ALA A 130 25.98 -6.04 -1.05
N ASP A 131 26.23 -6.11 -2.37
CA ASP A 131 26.91 -5.05 -3.11
C ASP A 131 26.09 -3.76 -3.17
N ASP A 132 24.78 -3.88 -3.42
CA ASP A 132 23.86 -2.73 -3.40
C ASP A 132 23.81 -2.13 -1.99
N MET A 133 23.72 -2.96 -0.97
CA MET A 133 23.72 -2.51 0.42
C MET A 133 25.01 -1.81 0.82
N ALA A 134 26.15 -2.29 0.35
CA ALA A 134 27.44 -1.63 0.56
C ALA A 134 27.47 -0.23 -0.10
N PHE A 135 26.93 -0.11 -1.32
CA PHE A 135 26.79 1.17 -2.02
C PHE A 135 25.88 2.12 -1.22
N PHE A 136 24.71 1.66 -0.75
CA PHE A 136 23.79 2.46 0.05
C PHE A 136 24.45 2.93 1.37
N ALA A 137 25.15 2.05 2.06
CA ALA A 137 25.85 2.39 3.30
C ALA A 137 26.97 3.43 3.07
N GLN A 138 27.67 3.33 1.94
CA GLN A 138 28.75 4.25 1.63
C GLN A 138 28.28 5.63 1.14
N ARG A 139 27.21 5.68 0.33
CA ARG A 139 26.83 6.87 -0.44
C ARG A 139 25.59 7.59 0.06
N ILE A 140 24.69 6.89 0.75
CA ILE A 140 23.37 7.42 1.10
C ILE A 140 23.17 7.46 2.61
N ASN A 141 23.32 6.33 3.28
CA ASN A 141 23.11 6.25 4.73
C ASN A 141 24.04 5.18 5.34
N LYS A 142 25.05 5.64 6.09
CA LYS A 142 26.04 4.77 6.74
C LYS A 142 25.44 3.73 7.69
N ASP A 143 24.26 4.00 8.23
CA ASP A 143 23.59 3.14 9.19
C ASP A 143 22.57 2.18 8.52
N ALA A 144 22.50 2.14 7.16
CA ALA A 144 21.52 1.34 6.45
C ALA A 144 21.58 -0.15 6.82
N ILE A 145 22.76 -0.75 6.78
CA ILE A 145 22.96 -2.17 7.10
C ILE A 145 22.60 -2.46 8.56
N SER A 146 23.19 -1.70 9.50
CA SER A 146 22.96 -1.93 10.95
C SER A 146 21.50 -1.74 11.36
N ARG A 147 20.77 -0.87 10.68
CA ARG A 147 19.31 -0.71 10.90
C ARG A 147 18.52 -1.94 10.48
N LEU A 148 18.84 -2.52 9.32
CA LEU A 148 18.18 -3.76 8.86
C LEU A 148 18.56 -4.96 9.75
N GLU A 149 19.84 -5.10 10.13
CA GLU A 149 20.29 -6.14 11.07
C GLU A 149 19.57 -6.04 12.42
N LYS A 150 19.41 -4.83 12.93
CA LYS A 150 18.66 -4.59 14.17
C LYS A 150 17.19 -4.97 14.02
N LEU A 151 16.54 -4.60 12.91
CA LEU A 151 15.14 -4.94 12.64
C LEU A 151 14.95 -6.46 12.61
N ILE A 152 15.85 -7.19 11.94
CA ILE A 152 15.77 -8.65 11.83
C ILE A 152 15.96 -9.33 13.18
N SER A 153 16.90 -8.83 14.01
CA SER A 153 17.26 -9.44 15.30
C SER A 153 16.38 -9.03 16.47
N SER A 154 15.56 -7.99 16.32
CA SER A 154 14.70 -7.50 17.40
C SER A 154 13.35 -8.19 17.42
N ASP A 155 12.77 -8.36 18.59
CA ASP A 155 11.37 -8.70 18.75
C ASP A 155 10.50 -7.45 18.50
N PHE A 156 9.40 -7.61 17.76
CA PHE A 156 8.47 -6.51 17.54
C PHE A 156 7.53 -6.36 18.73
N VAL A 157 7.41 -5.13 19.20
CA VAL A 157 6.46 -4.79 20.26
C VAL A 157 5.13 -4.46 19.62
N ARG A 158 4.07 -5.16 20.02
CA ARG A 158 2.69 -4.85 19.67
C ARG A 158 2.12 -3.91 20.70
N MET A 159 1.58 -2.79 20.25
CA MET A 159 1.10 -1.72 21.11
C MET A 159 -0.30 -1.30 20.66
N ASP A 160 -1.20 -1.16 21.59
CA ASP A 160 -2.52 -0.62 21.31
C ASP A 160 -2.45 0.86 20.93
N TYR A 161 -3.33 1.27 20.01
CA TYR A 161 -3.40 2.66 19.53
C TYR A 161 -3.54 3.67 20.66
N THR A 162 -4.37 3.38 21.66
CA THR A 162 -4.57 4.27 22.83
C THR A 162 -3.28 4.46 23.62
N ASP A 163 -2.50 3.39 23.82
CA ASP A 163 -1.22 3.46 24.51
C ASP A 163 -0.19 4.24 23.69
N ALA A 164 -0.17 4.04 22.37
CA ALA A 164 0.69 4.80 21.46
C ALA A 164 0.40 6.30 21.51
N ILE A 165 -0.87 6.70 21.47
CA ILE A 165 -1.26 8.11 21.62
C ILE A 165 -0.80 8.66 22.98
N SER A 166 -1.04 7.94 24.08
CA SER A 166 -0.62 8.37 25.41
C SER A 166 0.90 8.57 25.52
N ILE A 167 1.69 7.71 24.88
CA ILE A 167 3.15 7.85 24.83
C ILE A 167 3.54 9.10 24.03
N LEU A 168 2.93 9.34 22.88
CA LEU A 168 3.24 10.49 22.03
C LEU A 168 2.85 11.82 22.72
N GLU A 169 1.70 11.90 23.35
CA GLU A 169 1.28 13.09 24.11
C GLU A 169 2.23 13.43 25.25
N ASN A 170 2.86 12.42 25.88
CA ASN A 170 3.74 12.59 27.03
C ASN A 170 5.24 12.54 26.69
N CYS A 171 5.65 12.39 25.44
CA CYS A 171 7.04 12.23 25.07
C CYS A 171 7.86 13.54 25.08
N GLY A 172 7.21 14.69 25.29
CA GLY A 172 7.86 16.02 25.35
C GLY A 172 8.47 16.49 24.04
N LYS A 173 8.03 15.93 22.90
CA LYS A 173 8.42 16.39 21.57
C LYS A 173 7.33 17.28 20.98
N ASP A 174 7.74 18.30 20.23
CA ASP A 174 6.83 19.08 19.41
C ASP A 174 6.62 18.36 18.07
N PHE A 175 5.35 18.15 17.72
CA PHE A 175 4.94 17.57 16.44
C PHE A 175 4.36 18.67 15.56
N GLU A 176 4.51 18.55 14.24
CA GLU A 176 3.93 19.48 13.27
C GLU A 176 2.40 19.55 13.39
N PHE A 177 1.77 18.41 13.67
CA PHE A 177 0.33 18.32 13.94
C PHE A 177 0.11 17.88 15.40
N PRO A 178 -0.85 18.52 16.13
CA PRO A 178 -1.16 18.13 17.49
C PRO A 178 -1.58 16.66 17.58
N VAL A 179 -0.95 15.92 18.49
CA VAL A 179 -1.32 14.53 18.76
C VAL A 179 -2.57 14.51 19.65
N SER A 180 -3.57 13.75 19.27
CA SER A 180 -4.77 13.49 20.06
C SER A 180 -5.40 12.16 19.66
N TRP A 181 -6.16 11.57 20.54
CA TRP A 181 -6.85 10.31 20.24
C TRP A 181 -7.84 10.49 19.06
N GLY A 182 -7.82 9.55 18.12
CA GLY A 182 -8.66 9.56 16.91
C GLY A 182 -8.00 10.12 15.65
N ILE A 183 -6.75 10.58 15.72
CA ILE A 183 -5.99 11.03 14.53
C ILE A 183 -5.27 9.87 13.85
N ASP A 184 -5.03 10.01 12.55
CA ASP A 184 -4.06 9.18 11.84
C ASP A 184 -2.64 9.58 12.25
N LEU A 185 -1.80 8.59 12.58
CA LEU A 185 -0.40 8.83 12.91
C LEU A 185 0.40 9.02 11.63
N SER A 186 0.82 10.26 11.39
CA SER A 186 1.71 10.60 10.29
C SER A 186 3.18 10.52 10.71
N SER A 187 4.07 10.29 9.74
CA SER A 187 5.54 10.22 9.96
C SER A 187 6.19 11.60 9.97
#